data_f917aee6dbf8ebf10e18c0b8e0e3866d
#
_entry.id   f917aee6dbf8ebf10e18c0b8e0e3866d
#
_cell.length_a   1.000
_cell.length_b   1.000
_cell.length_c   1.000
_cell.angle_alpha   90.00
_cell.angle_beta   90.00
_cell.angle_gamma   90.00
#
_symmetry.space_group_name_H-M   'P 1'
#
loop_
_entity.id
_entity.type
_entity.pdbx_description
1 polymer ?
#
loop_
_entity_poly.entity_id
_entity_poly.type
_entity_poly.pdbx_seq_one_letter_code
_entity_poly.pdbx_strand_id
1 'polypeptide(L)'
;MAIFDRIKKLFHKQPKMRKYLSCEYIEHGMNIDYDENVKLCCFNTHEGGGRQILIKDYKGGPINWSKFFKEKKKMRELCAQGQIPERCRGCFFLKEKEWDSEDYLSWIVFNHWTQCNSKCIYCYTNGNNDYYNTKKCFDMLPQIQDLAKRKKLRGGGEIGFGGGEPTILKEFEPLVNTLLDNGCDNIRVHSSGIKYSKAIERGVREGKLIVVISIDSSSKETYEKIKNVPCYDAVWKNIRAYAAAQEVNKYKAKTKYIIIPGINDNMEEYKRWLDMSFEAGVRSVIIDIEGGWYCGHKNNIPEHIFEMLDFGQSYAESLGMKDIELYDRARDALVHRDEQTK
;
A
#
# COMPACT_ATOMS: atom_id res chain seq x y z
N MET A 1 31.27 0.42 -36.05
CA MET A 1 30.55 1.11 -34.96
C MET A 1 29.27 1.82 -35.43
N ALA A 2 29.28 2.58 -36.54
CA ALA A 2 28.10 3.35 -36.98
C ALA A 2 26.87 2.54 -37.46
N ILE A 3 27.03 1.31 -37.93
CA ILE A 3 25.92 0.46 -38.41
C ILE A 3 25.16 -0.15 -37.21
N PHE A 4 25.82 -0.54 -36.14
CA PHE A 4 25.19 -1.07 -34.91
C PHE A 4 24.37 -0.02 -34.16
N ASP A 5 24.79 1.25 -34.17
CA ASP A 5 24.04 2.34 -33.57
C ASP A 5 22.82 2.76 -34.39
N ARG A 6 22.86 2.62 -35.71
CA ARG A 6 21.71 2.79 -36.61
C ARG A 6 20.66 1.68 -36.42
N ILE A 7 21.10 0.45 -36.22
CA ILE A 7 20.20 -0.70 -35.97
C ILE A 7 19.54 -0.59 -34.59
N LYS A 8 20.24 -0.14 -33.53
CA LYS A 8 19.64 0.12 -32.24
C LYS A 8 18.58 1.24 -32.25
N LYS A 9 18.77 2.29 -33.07
CA LYS A 9 17.77 3.36 -33.26
C LYS A 9 16.51 2.93 -34.02
N LEU A 10 16.57 1.89 -34.84
CA LEU A 10 15.44 1.37 -35.62
C LEU A 10 14.47 0.49 -34.81
N PHE A 11 14.88 -0.02 -33.64
CA PHE A 11 14.06 -0.94 -32.83
C PHE A 11 13.48 -0.33 -31.55
N HIS A 12 13.81 0.92 -31.21
CA HIS A 12 13.15 1.64 -30.13
C HIS A 12 12.29 2.78 -30.70
N LYS A 13 11.11 2.44 -31.24
CA LYS A 13 10.06 3.47 -31.37
C LYS A 13 9.80 4.01 -29.97
N GLN A 14 10.20 5.25 -29.72
CA GLN A 14 9.81 5.91 -28.48
C GLN A 14 8.28 5.85 -28.37
N PRO A 15 7.72 5.56 -27.18
CA PRO A 15 6.29 5.52 -27.00
C PRO A 15 5.70 6.88 -27.41
N LYS A 16 4.57 6.85 -28.10
CA LYS A 16 3.88 8.06 -28.51
C LYS A 16 3.26 8.71 -27.27
N MET A 17 3.88 9.80 -26.81
CA MET A 17 3.38 10.60 -25.69
C MET A 17 2.19 11.46 -26.14
N ARG A 18 1.18 11.56 -25.28
CA ARG A 18 0.03 12.44 -25.47
C ARG A 18 -0.33 13.14 -24.16
N LYS A 19 -0.60 14.44 -24.21
CA LYS A 19 -1.03 15.20 -23.03
C LYS A 19 -2.55 15.20 -22.93
N TYR A 20 -3.07 14.68 -21.80
CA TYR A 20 -4.49 14.68 -21.47
C TYR A 20 -4.72 14.40 -19.98
N LEU A 21 -5.95 14.62 -19.51
CA LEU A 21 -6.37 14.32 -18.16
C LEU A 21 -6.61 12.81 -18.00
N SER A 22 -5.83 12.17 -17.12
CA SER A 22 -5.94 10.75 -16.79
C SER A 22 -5.35 10.48 -15.40
N CYS A 23 -5.16 9.22 -15.03
CA CYS A 23 -4.45 8.84 -13.80
C CYS A 23 -3.63 7.56 -14.00
N GLU A 24 -2.69 7.31 -13.07
CA GLU A 24 -1.80 6.14 -13.12
C GLU A 24 -2.56 4.81 -13.24
N TYR A 25 -3.73 4.69 -12.58
CA TYR A 25 -4.52 3.48 -12.66
C TYR A 25 -5.22 3.29 -14.00
N ILE A 26 -5.74 4.34 -14.63
CA ILE A 26 -6.30 4.26 -16.00
C ILE A 26 -5.19 3.84 -16.96
N GLU A 27 -4.01 4.39 -16.82
CA GLU A 27 -2.89 4.11 -17.72
C GLU A 27 -2.30 2.72 -17.47
N HIS A 28 -1.84 2.45 -16.24
CA HIS A 28 -0.99 1.30 -15.93
C HIS A 28 -1.42 0.52 -14.68
N GLY A 29 -2.68 0.69 -14.20
CA GLY A 29 -3.11 0.13 -12.94
C GLY A 29 -3.98 -1.12 -13.03
N MET A 30 -3.98 -1.87 -11.93
CA MET A 30 -4.84 -3.00 -11.66
C MET A 30 -5.00 -3.18 -10.16
N ASN A 31 -6.22 -3.43 -9.70
CA ASN A 31 -6.50 -3.84 -8.32
C ASN A 31 -7.19 -5.20 -8.30
N ILE A 32 -6.67 -6.12 -7.53
CA ILE A 32 -7.26 -7.43 -7.31
C ILE A 32 -7.83 -7.44 -5.89
N ASP A 33 -9.14 -7.58 -5.79
CA ASP A 33 -9.85 -7.44 -4.52
C ASP A 33 -10.43 -8.79 -4.04
N TYR A 34 -10.71 -8.89 -2.74
CA TYR A 34 -11.31 -10.08 -2.11
C TYR A 34 -12.78 -10.30 -2.51
N ASP A 35 -13.42 -9.33 -3.17
CA ASP A 35 -14.77 -9.45 -3.73
C ASP A 35 -14.81 -10.18 -5.08
N GLU A 36 -13.74 -10.88 -5.42
CA GLU A 36 -13.61 -11.65 -6.68
C GLU A 36 -13.70 -10.78 -7.94
N ASN A 37 -13.30 -9.52 -7.85
CA ASN A 37 -13.24 -8.66 -9.02
C ASN A 37 -11.81 -8.14 -9.28
N VAL A 38 -11.44 -8.09 -10.54
CA VAL A 38 -10.29 -7.32 -10.97
C VAL A 38 -10.78 -5.94 -11.37
N LYS A 39 -10.35 -4.94 -10.63
CA LYS A 39 -10.77 -3.54 -10.75
C LYS A 39 -9.67 -2.68 -11.34
N LEU A 40 -10.05 -1.51 -11.80
CA LEU A 40 -9.09 -0.51 -12.29
C LEU A 40 -8.17 -0.01 -11.17
N CYS A 41 -8.76 0.37 -10.03
CA CYS A 41 -8.06 0.93 -8.86
C CYS A 41 -8.70 0.48 -7.55
N CYS A 42 -8.08 0.83 -6.42
CA CYS A 42 -8.57 0.55 -5.07
C CYS A 42 -9.46 1.67 -4.48
N PHE A 43 -9.56 2.82 -5.14
CA PHE A 43 -10.31 3.98 -4.64
C PHE A 43 -11.77 3.98 -5.09
N ASN A 44 -12.65 4.48 -4.21
CA ASN A 44 -14.02 4.84 -4.56
C ASN A 44 -14.06 6.35 -4.81
N THR A 45 -14.68 6.75 -5.91
CA THR A 45 -15.00 8.17 -6.14
C THR A 45 -16.36 8.49 -5.53
N HIS A 46 -16.50 9.66 -4.92
CA HIS A 46 -17.74 10.06 -4.26
C HIS A 46 -18.93 10.19 -5.22
N GLU A 47 -18.68 10.52 -6.49
CA GLU A 47 -19.74 10.80 -7.48
C GLU A 47 -20.14 9.59 -8.34
N GLY A 48 -19.25 8.63 -8.53
CA GLY A 48 -19.41 7.59 -9.57
C GLY A 48 -19.97 6.24 -9.11
N GLY A 49 -20.32 6.08 -7.84
CA GLY A 49 -20.97 4.85 -7.37
C GLY A 49 -20.13 3.57 -7.47
N GLY A 50 -18.86 3.63 -7.13
CA GLY A 50 -18.01 2.43 -7.00
C GLY A 50 -16.89 2.30 -8.04
N ARG A 51 -16.02 1.31 -7.83
CA ARG A 51 -14.80 1.08 -8.60
C ARG A 51 -15.09 0.51 -9.99
N GLN A 52 -14.34 0.95 -11.01
CA GLN A 52 -14.46 0.38 -12.36
C GLN A 52 -13.99 -1.08 -12.37
N ILE A 53 -14.88 -2.01 -12.67
CA ILE A 53 -14.60 -3.44 -12.79
C ILE A 53 -14.08 -3.74 -14.20
N LEU A 54 -12.93 -4.39 -14.31
CA LEU A 54 -12.33 -4.85 -15.57
C LEU A 54 -12.64 -6.31 -15.85
N ILE A 55 -12.63 -7.15 -14.80
CA ILE A 55 -13.03 -8.55 -14.85
C ILE A 55 -13.93 -8.82 -13.65
N LYS A 56 -15.17 -9.23 -13.92
CA LYS A 56 -16.15 -9.60 -12.91
C LYS A 56 -16.05 -11.08 -12.56
N ASP A 57 -16.37 -11.41 -11.31
CA ASP A 57 -16.45 -12.78 -10.79
C ASP A 57 -15.17 -13.60 -11.07
N TYR A 58 -14.00 -12.95 -10.89
CA TYR A 58 -12.69 -13.58 -11.06
C TYR A 58 -12.38 -14.49 -9.86
N LYS A 59 -12.24 -15.80 -10.15
CA LYS A 59 -12.00 -16.83 -9.13
C LYS A 59 -10.61 -17.44 -9.20
N GLY A 60 -9.65 -16.73 -9.75
CA GLY A 60 -8.34 -17.27 -10.13
C GLY A 60 -8.38 -17.88 -11.53
N GLY A 61 -7.23 -18.27 -12.02
CA GLY A 61 -7.08 -18.80 -13.37
C GLY A 61 -6.51 -17.80 -14.37
N PRO A 62 -6.34 -18.18 -15.65
CA PRO A 62 -5.69 -17.37 -16.64
C PRO A 62 -6.45 -16.07 -16.94
N ILE A 63 -5.76 -14.93 -16.90
CA ILE A 63 -6.30 -13.65 -17.36
C ILE A 63 -6.05 -13.52 -18.87
N ASN A 64 -7.10 -13.18 -19.61
CA ASN A 64 -6.96 -12.80 -21.01
C ASN A 64 -6.39 -11.37 -21.10
N TRP A 65 -5.06 -11.26 -21.07
CA TRP A 65 -4.36 -9.96 -21.08
C TRP A 65 -4.66 -9.13 -22.33
N SER A 66 -4.88 -9.76 -23.47
CA SER A 66 -5.25 -9.02 -24.70
C SER A 66 -6.58 -8.31 -24.54
N LYS A 67 -7.59 -9.00 -23.97
CA LYS A 67 -8.90 -8.38 -23.66
C LYS A 67 -8.76 -7.32 -22.57
N PHE A 68 -7.99 -7.59 -21.51
CA PHE A 68 -7.73 -6.68 -20.41
C PHE A 68 -7.12 -5.35 -20.91
N PHE A 69 -6.04 -5.40 -21.67
CA PHE A 69 -5.40 -4.20 -22.20
C PHE A 69 -6.25 -3.50 -23.25
N LYS A 70 -7.08 -4.22 -24.00
CA LYS A 70 -8.07 -3.62 -24.91
C LYS A 70 -9.08 -2.75 -24.18
N GLU A 71 -9.60 -3.20 -23.04
CA GLU A 71 -10.52 -2.40 -22.23
C GLU A 71 -9.82 -1.17 -21.62
N LYS A 72 -8.60 -1.33 -21.11
CA LYS A 72 -7.80 -0.17 -20.64
C LYS A 72 -7.53 0.84 -21.75
N LYS A 73 -7.20 0.37 -22.95
CA LYS A 73 -6.99 1.23 -24.12
C LYS A 73 -8.22 2.07 -24.46
N LYS A 74 -9.42 1.48 -24.41
CA LYS A 74 -10.67 2.25 -24.61
C LYS A 74 -10.81 3.39 -23.58
N MET A 75 -10.52 3.14 -22.32
CA MET A 75 -10.58 4.18 -21.29
C MET A 75 -9.57 5.29 -21.53
N ARG A 76 -8.32 4.94 -21.89
CA ARG A 76 -7.27 5.93 -22.26
C ARG A 76 -7.69 6.77 -23.46
N GLU A 77 -8.31 6.15 -24.48
CA GLU A 77 -8.81 6.85 -25.67
C GLU A 77 -9.93 7.82 -25.34
N LEU A 78 -10.86 7.46 -24.42
CA LEU A 78 -11.87 8.39 -23.89
C LEU A 78 -11.22 9.59 -23.20
N CYS A 79 -10.27 9.35 -22.28
CA CYS A 79 -9.54 10.41 -21.62
C CYS A 79 -8.80 11.32 -22.60
N ALA A 80 -8.16 10.76 -23.62
CA ALA A 80 -7.48 11.52 -24.67
C ALA A 80 -8.45 12.38 -25.55
N GLN A 81 -9.74 12.06 -25.54
CA GLN A 81 -10.82 12.83 -26.18
C GLN A 81 -11.48 13.83 -25.20
N GLY A 82 -10.94 13.99 -23.99
CA GLY A 82 -11.52 14.85 -22.96
C GLY A 82 -12.72 14.24 -22.22
N GLN A 83 -12.98 12.94 -22.40
CA GLN A 83 -14.09 12.23 -21.78
C GLN A 83 -13.58 11.37 -20.62
N ILE A 84 -13.88 11.77 -19.41
CA ILE A 84 -13.50 10.99 -18.23
C ILE A 84 -14.53 9.87 -18.00
N PRO A 85 -14.09 8.61 -17.80
CA PRO A 85 -14.99 7.51 -17.45
C PRO A 85 -15.87 7.89 -16.25
N GLU A 86 -17.14 7.60 -16.31
CA GLU A 86 -18.14 8.04 -15.32
C GLU A 86 -17.71 7.78 -13.88
N ARG A 87 -17.19 6.59 -13.59
CA ARG A 87 -16.72 6.17 -12.26
C ARG A 87 -15.41 6.84 -11.82
N CYS A 88 -14.79 7.63 -12.67
CA CYS A 88 -13.58 8.40 -12.40
C CYS A 88 -13.81 9.90 -12.30
N ARG A 89 -15.05 10.38 -12.53
CA ARG A 89 -15.37 11.81 -12.42
C ARG A 89 -15.17 12.31 -11.00
N GLY A 90 -14.61 13.50 -10.84
CA GLY A 90 -14.34 14.10 -9.54
C GLY A 90 -13.19 13.42 -8.76
N CYS A 91 -12.48 12.46 -9.36
CA CYS A 91 -11.40 11.77 -8.68
C CYS A 91 -10.16 12.66 -8.55
N PHE A 92 -9.64 12.81 -7.33
CA PHE A 92 -8.46 13.65 -7.04
C PHE A 92 -7.14 13.08 -7.60
N PHE A 93 -7.11 11.82 -8.06
CA PHE A 93 -5.96 11.24 -8.74
C PHE A 93 -5.85 11.62 -10.22
N LEU A 94 -6.87 12.26 -10.80
CA LEU A 94 -6.80 12.73 -12.16
C LEU A 94 -5.77 13.85 -12.30
N LYS A 95 -4.87 13.71 -13.26
CA LYS A 95 -3.79 14.67 -13.54
C LYS A 95 -3.71 14.94 -15.03
N GLU A 96 -3.47 16.19 -15.41
CA GLU A 96 -3.12 16.53 -16.77
C GLU A 96 -1.60 16.44 -16.95
N LYS A 97 -1.13 15.43 -17.65
CA LYS A 97 0.28 15.24 -18.00
C LYS A 97 0.45 14.48 -19.31
N GLU A 98 1.68 14.33 -19.76
CA GLU A 98 2.00 13.45 -20.87
C GLU A 98 1.96 11.97 -20.43
N TRP A 99 1.20 11.17 -21.16
CA TRP A 99 1.05 9.73 -20.95
C TRP A 99 1.61 8.97 -22.15
N ASP A 100 2.28 7.86 -21.87
CA ASP A 100 2.69 6.94 -22.95
C ASP A 100 1.49 6.08 -23.38
N SER A 101 1.57 5.52 -24.59
CA SER A 101 0.51 4.68 -25.16
C SER A 101 0.77 3.19 -25.02
N GLU A 102 1.75 2.79 -24.22
CA GLU A 102 2.17 1.39 -24.10
C GLU A 102 1.28 0.60 -23.13
N ASP A 103 1.12 -0.68 -23.44
CA ASP A 103 0.38 -1.61 -22.60
C ASP A 103 1.34 -2.31 -21.62
N TYR A 104 1.33 -1.90 -20.36
CA TYR A 104 2.03 -2.55 -19.25
C TYR A 104 1.33 -2.25 -17.91
N LEU A 105 1.73 -2.94 -16.85
CA LEU A 105 1.30 -2.67 -15.49
C LEU A 105 2.50 -2.27 -14.62
N SER A 106 2.31 -1.23 -13.83
CA SER A 106 3.25 -0.72 -12.84
C SER A 106 2.55 -0.28 -11.53
N TRP A 107 1.22 -0.16 -11.55
CA TRP A 107 0.38 0.20 -10.41
C TRP A 107 -0.54 -0.98 -10.08
N ILE A 108 -0.14 -1.84 -9.14
CA ILE A 108 -0.88 -3.05 -8.82
C ILE A 108 -1.19 -3.08 -7.33
N VAL A 109 -2.46 -3.33 -6.98
CA VAL A 109 -2.87 -3.54 -5.60
C VAL A 109 -3.37 -4.97 -5.44
N PHE A 110 -2.74 -5.69 -4.52
CA PHE A 110 -3.13 -7.04 -4.14
C PHE A 110 -3.89 -7.01 -2.83
N ASN A 111 -5.21 -7.20 -2.89
CA ASN A 111 -6.13 -7.27 -1.74
C ASN A 111 -7.05 -8.50 -1.82
N HIS A 112 -6.63 -9.57 -2.50
CA HIS A 112 -7.47 -10.72 -2.83
C HIS A 112 -7.55 -11.78 -1.75
N TRP A 113 -7.12 -11.47 -0.52
CA TRP A 113 -7.20 -12.36 0.64
C TRP A 113 -7.64 -11.63 1.90
N THR A 114 -8.27 -12.38 2.81
CA THR A 114 -8.64 -11.89 4.14
C THR A 114 -7.99 -12.70 5.27
N GLN A 115 -7.31 -13.80 4.93
CA GLN A 115 -6.59 -14.63 5.90
C GLN A 115 -5.50 -13.82 6.61
N CYS A 116 -5.44 -13.92 7.94
CA CYS A 116 -4.47 -13.22 8.77
C CYS A 116 -4.06 -14.08 9.96
N ASN A 117 -2.82 -13.94 10.41
CA ASN A 117 -2.29 -14.55 11.62
C ASN A 117 -2.43 -13.66 12.87
N SER A 118 -3.15 -12.54 12.73
CA SER A 118 -3.49 -11.59 13.78
C SER A 118 -5.00 -11.38 13.83
N LYS A 119 -5.55 -10.97 14.98
CA LYS A 119 -6.99 -10.71 15.17
C LYS A 119 -7.20 -9.33 15.76
N CYS A 120 -6.64 -8.31 15.11
CA CYS A 120 -6.68 -6.94 15.60
C CYS A 120 -8.11 -6.47 15.86
N ILE A 121 -8.34 -5.84 17.01
CA ILE A 121 -9.68 -5.39 17.46
C ILE A 121 -10.31 -4.35 16.53
N TYR A 122 -9.49 -3.58 15.81
CA TYR A 122 -9.91 -2.53 14.88
C TYR A 122 -9.96 -3.00 13.40
N CYS A 123 -9.70 -4.28 13.14
CA CYS A 123 -9.53 -4.76 11.77
C CYS A 123 -10.86 -4.88 11.05
N TYR A 124 -11.00 -4.17 9.94
CA TYR A 124 -12.21 -4.23 9.11
C TYR A 124 -12.43 -5.61 8.45
N THR A 125 -11.37 -6.43 8.31
CA THR A 125 -11.48 -7.79 7.76
C THR A 125 -11.89 -8.83 8.79
N ASN A 126 -11.83 -8.51 10.09
CA ASN A 126 -12.21 -9.39 11.20
C ASN A 126 -13.58 -9.04 11.82
N GLY A 127 -14.27 -8.02 11.31
CA GLY A 127 -15.57 -7.60 11.80
C GLY A 127 -16.65 -8.67 11.66
N ASN A 128 -17.75 -8.54 12.43
CA ASN A 128 -18.92 -9.43 12.41
C ASN A 128 -19.68 -9.47 11.07
N ASN A 129 -19.07 -9.04 10.01
CA ASN A 129 -19.65 -9.01 8.69
C ASN A 129 -19.26 -10.28 7.96
N ASP A 130 -20.20 -11.22 7.77
CA ASP A 130 -20.00 -12.52 7.09
C ASP A 130 -19.33 -12.38 5.71
N TYR A 131 -19.44 -11.22 5.10
CA TYR A 131 -18.80 -10.88 3.84
C TYR A 131 -17.26 -10.90 3.92
N TYR A 132 -16.67 -10.48 5.04
CA TYR A 132 -15.20 -10.43 5.23
C TYR A 132 -14.63 -11.74 5.77
N ASN A 133 -15.46 -12.61 6.36
CA ASN A 133 -15.07 -13.94 6.84
C ASN A 133 -14.93 -14.97 5.72
N THR A 134 -15.31 -14.65 4.51
CA THR A 134 -15.14 -15.55 3.36
C THR A 134 -13.68 -15.57 2.92
N LYS A 135 -12.84 -16.31 3.56
CA LYS A 135 -11.41 -16.59 3.34
C LYS A 135 -11.01 -16.88 1.88
N LYS A 136 -11.50 -16.08 0.95
CA LYS A 136 -11.24 -16.26 -0.46
C LYS A 136 -9.87 -15.73 -0.79
N CYS A 137 -9.01 -16.61 -1.21
CA CYS A 137 -7.70 -16.32 -1.74
C CYS A 137 -7.53 -17.16 -3.00
N PHE A 138 -7.06 -16.54 -4.04
CA PHE A 138 -6.63 -17.25 -5.25
C PHE A 138 -5.19 -16.83 -5.57
N ASP A 139 -4.45 -17.76 -6.17
CA ASP A 139 -3.04 -17.54 -6.48
C ASP A 139 -2.88 -16.61 -7.69
N MET A 140 -2.22 -15.47 -7.47
CA MET A 140 -1.90 -14.49 -8.51
C MET A 140 -0.50 -14.67 -9.11
N LEU A 141 0.33 -15.56 -8.55
CA LEU A 141 1.70 -15.75 -9.03
C LEU A 141 1.76 -16.16 -10.51
N PRO A 142 0.94 -17.13 -11.00
CA PRO A 142 0.97 -17.50 -12.42
C PRO A 142 0.63 -16.33 -13.35
N GLN A 143 -0.29 -15.45 -12.94
CA GLN A 143 -0.71 -14.29 -13.73
C GLN A 143 0.39 -13.24 -13.83
N ILE A 144 1.07 -12.98 -12.72
CA ILE A 144 2.19 -12.02 -12.68
C ILE A 144 3.41 -12.58 -13.44
N GLN A 145 3.67 -13.88 -13.34
CA GLN A 145 4.70 -14.54 -14.16
C GLN A 145 4.40 -14.48 -15.65
N ASP A 146 3.12 -14.63 -16.06
CA ASP A 146 2.73 -14.48 -17.47
C ASP A 146 2.90 -13.03 -17.96
N LEU A 147 2.54 -12.03 -17.14
CA LEU A 147 2.84 -10.61 -17.44
C LEU A 147 4.33 -10.35 -17.59
N ALA A 148 5.15 -10.89 -16.69
CA ALA A 148 6.61 -10.77 -16.75
C ALA A 148 7.17 -11.39 -18.03
N LYS A 149 6.77 -12.61 -18.40
CA LYS A 149 7.15 -13.28 -19.66
C LYS A 149 6.77 -12.46 -20.89
N ARG A 150 5.62 -11.77 -20.84
CA ARG A 150 5.15 -10.86 -21.91
C ARG A 150 5.85 -9.50 -21.91
N LYS A 151 6.75 -9.22 -20.96
CA LYS A 151 7.39 -7.92 -20.76
C LYS A 151 6.36 -6.79 -20.55
N LYS A 152 5.25 -7.11 -19.87
CA LYS A 152 4.15 -6.21 -19.55
C LYS A 152 4.10 -5.81 -18.07
N LEU A 153 5.16 -6.11 -17.34
CA LEU A 153 5.39 -5.70 -15.95
C LEU A 153 6.58 -4.75 -15.92
N ARG A 154 6.46 -3.59 -15.29
CA ARG A 154 7.51 -2.56 -15.26
C ARG A 154 7.57 -1.89 -13.88
N GLY A 155 8.72 -1.30 -13.56
CA GLY A 155 8.91 -0.37 -12.46
C GLY A 155 8.35 1.03 -12.73
N GLY A 156 8.64 1.97 -11.84
CA GLY A 156 8.22 3.37 -11.93
C GLY A 156 6.77 3.63 -11.50
N GLY A 157 6.08 2.64 -10.97
CA GLY A 157 4.76 2.77 -10.36
C GLY A 157 4.76 2.36 -8.89
N GLU A 158 3.61 1.96 -8.37
CA GLU A 158 3.47 1.48 -7.00
C GLU A 158 2.77 0.12 -6.96
N ILE A 159 3.31 -0.82 -6.18
CA ILE A 159 2.72 -2.12 -5.98
C ILE A 159 2.43 -2.31 -4.49
N GLY A 160 1.15 -2.42 -4.14
CA GLY A 160 0.68 -2.55 -2.77
C GLY A 160 0.21 -3.96 -2.43
N PHE A 161 0.59 -4.42 -1.24
CA PHE A 161 0.05 -5.62 -0.61
C PHE A 161 -0.72 -5.22 0.65
N GLY A 162 -2.04 -5.45 0.63
CA GLY A 162 -2.97 -5.18 1.72
C GLY A 162 -3.89 -6.36 1.99
N GLY A 163 -5.07 -6.12 2.53
CA GLY A 163 -6.03 -7.17 2.89
C GLY A 163 -5.69 -7.85 4.22
N GLY A 164 -5.60 -9.17 4.26
CA GLY A 164 -5.11 -9.93 5.42
C GLY A 164 -3.59 -9.87 5.57
N GLU A 165 -2.96 -10.91 6.12
CA GLU A 165 -1.49 -10.95 6.26
C GLU A 165 -0.84 -11.58 5.02
N PRO A 166 -0.10 -10.82 4.20
CA PRO A 166 0.47 -11.35 2.96
C PRO A 166 1.54 -12.42 3.19
N THR A 167 2.34 -12.31 4.26
CA THR A 167 3.46 -13.22 4.49
C THR A 167 3.06 -14.67 4.80
N ILE A 168 1.80 -14.93 5.14
CA ILE A 168 1.32 -16.31 5.37
C ILE A 168 0.95 -17.04 4.08
N LEU A 169 0.76 -16.31 2.98
CA LEU A 169 0.43 -16.89 1.68
C LEU A 169 1.65 -17.64 1.11
N LYS A 170 1.41 -18.81 0.53
CA LYS A 170 2.48 -19.65 -0.04
C LYS A 170 3.15 -19.00 -1.24
N GLU A 171 2.37 -18.27 -2.04
CA GLU A 171 2.79 -17.56 -3.23
C GLU A 171 3.45 -16.21 -2.96
N PHE A 172 3.41 -15.68 -1.73
CA PHE A 172 3.87 -14.32 -1.43
C PHE A 172 5.35 -14.10 -1.78
N GLU A 173 6.25 -14.92 -1.27
CA GLU A 173 7.69 -14.74 -1.54
C GLU A 173 8.04 -14.92 -3.03
N PRO A 174 7.58 -15.96 -3.74
CA PRO A 174 7.76 -16.06 -5.18
C PRO A 174 7.16 -14.89 -5.96
N LEU A 175 6.01 -14.36 -5.54
CA LEU A 175 5.37 -13.22 -6.17
C LEU A 175 6.21 -11.94 -6.01
N VAL A 176 6.65 -11.63 -4.79
CA VAL A 176 7.52 -10.48 -4.52
C VAL A 176 8.83 -10.60 -5.29
N ASN A 177 9.46 -11.79 -5.30
CA ASN A 177 10.68 -12.01 -6.08
C ASN A 177 10.45 -11.80 -7.59
N THR A 178 9.34 -12.28 -8.14
CA THR A 178 8.99 -12.05 -9.56
C THR A 178 8.87 -10.56 -9.86
N LEU A 179 8.26 -9.77 -8.97
CA LEU A 179 8.15 -8.31 -9.12
C LEU A 179 9.52 -7.64 -9.10
N LEU A 180 10.37 -7.96 -8.11
CA LEU A 180 11.72 -7.41 -7.97
C LEU A 180 12.61 -7.74 -9.19
N ASP A 181 12.55 -8.98 -9.68
CA ASP A 181 13.33 -9.47 -10.83
C ASP A 181 12.92 -8.80 -12.15
N ASN A 182 11.70 -8.26 -12.22
CA ASN A 182 11.18 -7.54 -13.37
C ASN A 182 11.23 -6.01 -13.23
N GLY A 183 12.03 -5.51 -12.28
CA GLY A 183 12.33 -4.08 -12.16
C GLY A 183 11.29 -3.26 -11.41
N CYS A 184 10.34 -3.90 -10.71
CA CYS A 184 9.43 -3.18 -9.81
C CYS A 184 10.23 -2.67 -8.60
N ASP A 185 10.14 -1.37 -8.31
CA ASP A 185 11.05 -0.64 -7.42
C ASP A 185 10.35 0.18 -6.32
N ASN A 186 9.02 0.14 -6.27
CA ASN A 186 8.21 0.76 -5.23
C ASN A 186 7.13 -0.22 -4.77
N ILE A 187 7.56 -1.28 -4.07
CA ILE A 187 6.66 -2.30 -3.51
C ILE A 187 6.39 -1.94 -2.05
N ARG A 188 5.13 -1.80 -1.67
CA ARG A 188 4.70 -1.52 -0.29
C ARG A 188 3.98 -2.74 0.28
N VAL A 189 4.47 -3.26 1.40
CA VAL A 189 3.89 -4.41 2.10
C VAL A 189 3.45 -3.98 3.49
N HIS A 190 2.13 -4.04 3.73
CA HIS A 190 1.58 -3.91 5.08
C HIS A 190 1.56 -5.28 5.73
N SER A 191 2.19 -5.43 6.90
CA SER A 191 2.35 -6.71 7.58
C SER A 191 2.13 -6.59 9.09
N SER A 192 1.63 -7.66 9.69
CA SER A 192 1.64 -7.84 11.15
C SER A 192 3.05 -7.99 11.72
N GLY A 193 4.03 -8.32 10.88
CA GLY A 193 5.41 -8.57 11.27
C GLY A 193 5.65 -9.89 12.02
N ILE A 194 4.63 -10.72 12.22
CA ILE A 194 4.74 -11.98 12.99
C ILE A 194 5.60 -13.00 12.25
N LYS A 195 5.38 -13.16 10.96
CA LYS A 195 6.17 -14.08 10.12
C LYS A 195 7.23 -13.31 9.35
N TYR A 196 8.50 -13.70 9.54
CA TYR A 196 9.61 -13.16 8.78
C TYR A 196 9.56 -13.62 7.32
N SER A 197 9.90 -12.73 6.38
CA SER A 197 9.98 -13.04 4.95
C SER A 197 11.33 -12.64 4.37
N LYS A 198 12.00 -13.59 3.71
CA LYS A 198 13.26 -13.36 3.00
C LYS A 198 13.06 -12.47 1.76
N ALA A 199 11.90 -12.52 1.13
CA ALA A 199 11.59 -11.67 -0.01
C ALA A 199 11.41 -10.19 0.41
N ILE A 200 10.81 -9.93 1.58
CA ILE A 200 10.77 -8.59 2.17
C ILE A 200 12.18 -8.11 2.49
N GLU A 201 12.99 -8.92 3.20
CA GLU A 201 14.39 -8.60 3.50
C GLU A 201 15.17 -8.22 2.25
N ARG A 202 15.06 -9.04 1.19
CA ARG A 202 15.70 -8.78 -0.09
C ARG A 202 15.26 -7.42 -0.67
N GLY A 203 13.96 -7.17 -0.75
CA GLY A 203 13.41 -5.94 -1.32
C GLY A 203 13.80 -4.69 -0.52
N VAL A 204 13.86 -4.79 0.81
CA VAL A 204 14.35 -3.74 1.71
C VAL A 204 15.83 -3.47 1.47
N ARG A 205 16.66 -4.51 1.37
CA ARG A 205 18.10 -4.42 1.08
C ARG A 205 18.37 -3.79 -0.28
N GLU A 206 17.62 -4.17 -1.31
CA GLU A 206 17.72 -3.56 -2.65
C GLU A 206 17.13 -2.13 -2.71
N GLY A 207 16.51 -1.64 -1.64
CA GLY A 207 15.85 -0.33 -1.59
C GLY A 207 14.59 -0.21 -2.45
N LYS A 208 14.01 -1.34 -2.87
CA LYS A 208 12.86 -1.43 -3.77
C LYS A 208 11.53 -1.74 -3.08
N LEU A 209 11.58 -2.19 -1.82
CA LEU A 209 10.40 -2.57 -1.06
C LEU A 209 10.36 -1.83 0.27
N ILE A 210 9.20 -1.26 0.58
CA ILE A 210 8.87 -0.69 1.88
C ILE A 210 8.04 -1.71 2.65
N VAL A 211 8.51 -2.13 3.83
CA VAL A 211 7.70 -2.91 4.76
C VAL A 211 7.16 -1.99 5.85
N VAL A 212 5.84 -2.03 6.04
CA VAL A 212 5.13 -1.29 7.09
C VAL A 212 4.60 -2.29 8.11
N ILE A 213 5.16 -2.28 9.32
CA ILE A 213 4.75 -3.19 10.39
C ILE A 213 3.86 -2.44 11.37
N SER A 214 2.60 -2.85 11.44
CA SER A 214 1.61 -2.28 12.36
C SER A 214 1.79 -2.90 13.75
N ILE A 215 2.62 -2.27 14.58
CA ILE A 215 2.89 -2.71 15.95
C ILE A 215 1.89 -2.12 16.96
N ASP A 216 1.54 -0.84 16.82
CA ASP A 216 0.53 -0.08 17.56
C ASP A 216 0.71 -0.09 19.09
N SER A 217 1.89 -0.43 19.59
CA SER A 217 2.17 -0.55 21.02
C SER A 217 3.65 -0.58 21.33
N SER A 218 4.03 -0.12 22.51
CA SER A 218 5.36 -0.27 23.08
C SER A 218 5.45 -1.34 24.19
N SER A 219 4.32 -1.85 24.65
CA SER A 219 4.22 -2.87 25.68
C SER A 219 3.63 -4.18 25.14
N LYS A 220 4.04 -5.29 25.74
CA LYS A 220 3.50 -6.60 25.40
C LYS A 220 2.01 -6.72 25.72
N GLU A 221 1.61 -6.16 26.86
CA GLU A 221 0.23 -6.19 27.33
C GLU A 221 -0.70 -5.46 26.35
N THR A 222 -0.37 -4.22 26.00
CA THR A 222 -1.15 -3.43 25.04
C THR A 222 -1.14 -4.06 23.65
N TYR A 223 0.02 -4.62 23.20
CA TYR A 223 0.10 -5.34 21.94
C TYR A 223 -0.88 -6.53 21.91
N GLU A 224 -0.84 -7.39 22.91
CA GLU A 224 -1.68 -8.58 22.99
C GLU A 224 -3.17 -8.21 23.09
N LYS A 225 -3.52 -7.11 23.79
CA LYS A 225 -4.87 -6.56 23.83
C LYS A 225 -5.35 -6.09 22.44
N ILE A 226 -4.48 -5.42 21.69
CA ILE A 226 -4.83 -4.86 20.38
C ILE A 226 -4.81 -5.95 19.28
N LYS A 227 -3.76 -6.77 19.21
CA LYS A 227 -3.54 -7.74 18.13
C LYS A 227 -4.18 -9.09 18.41
N ASN A 228 -4.56 -9.35 19.67
CA ASN A 228 -5.16 -10.59 20.15
C ASN A 228 -4.35 -11.85 19.79
N VAL A 229 -3.01 -11.74 19.86
CA VAL A 229 -2.02 -12.82 19.64
C VAL A 229 -0.74 -12.56 20.46
N PRO A 230 -0.09 -13.59 21.05
CA PRO A 230 1.10 -13.44 21.92
C PRO A 230 2.40 -13.42 21.10
N CYS A 231 2.54 -12.49 20.16
CA CYS A 231 3.66 -12.46 19.21
C CYS A 231 4.55 -11.21 19.31
N TYR A 232 4.43 -10.41 20.37
CA TYR A 232 5.12 -9.13 20.54
C TYR A 232 6.64 -9.24 20.33
N ASP A 233 7.31 -10.18 21.02
CA ASP A 233 8.76 -10.32 20.94
C ASP A 233 9.24 -10.75 19.55
N ALA A 234 8.45 -11.62 18.89
CA ALA A 234 8.74 -12.06 17.52
C ALA A 234 8.63 -10.90 16.51
N VAL A 235 7.65 -10.03 16.69
CA VAL A 235 7.47 -8.84 15.82
C VAL A 235 8.64 -7.88 15.98
N TRP A 236 9.05 -7.54 17.21
CA TRP A 236 10.21 -6.67 17.43
C TRP A 236 11.52 -7.27 16.93
N LYS A 237 11.69 -8.60 17.05
CA LYS A 237 12.82 -9.31 16.42
C LYS A 237 12.84 -9.10 14.90
N ASN A 238 11.71 -9.25 14.25
CA ASN A 238 11.59 -9.11 12.81
C ASN A 238 11.76 -7.64 12.35
N ILE A 239 11.23 -6.67 13.11
CA ILE A 239 11.48 -5.24 12.87
C ILE A 239 12.97 -4.94 12.85
N ARG A 240 13.72 -5.38 13.86
CA ARG A 240 15.19 -5.20 13.93
C ARG A 240 15.89 -5.83 12.73
N ALA A 241 15.46 -7.03 12.33
CA ALA A 241 16.05 -7.73 11.19
C ALA A 241 15.83 -6.97 9.86
N TYR A 242 14.64 -6.46 9.62
CA TYR A 242 14.37 -5.66 8.43
C TYR A 242 15.08 -4.30 8.47
N ALA A 243 15.13 -3.64 9.64
CA ALA A 243 15.85 -2.38 9.78
C ALA A 243 17.36 -2.57 9.58
N ALA A 244 17.94 -3.68 10.04
CA ALA A 244 19.35 -4.00 9.82
C ALA A 244 19.67 -4.34 8.35
N ALA A 245 18.71 -4.82 7.59
CA ALA A 245 18.90 -5.18 6.18
C ALA A 245 18.88 -3.96 5.24
N GLN A 246 18.32 -2.81 5.66
CA GLN A 246 18.21 -1.64 4.79
C GLN A 246 19.56 -0.97 4.56
N GLU A 247 19.74 -0.43 3.35
CA GLU A 247 20.91 0.41 3.06
C GLU A 247 20.85 1.74 3.83
N VAL A 248 22.02 2.30 4.11
CA VAL A 248 22.13 3.64 4.70
C VAL A 248 21.39 4.65 3.83
N ASN A 249 20.56 5.48 4.47
CA ASN A 249 19.72 6.51 3.82
C ASN A 249 18.56 6.00 2.94
N LYS A 250 18.27 4.69 2.96
CA LYS A 250 17.08 4.12 2.29
C LYS A 250 16.09 3.54 3.30
N TYR A 251 15.44 4.37 4.06
CA TYR A 251 14.56 4.02 5.18
C TYR A 251 13.31 3.24 4.75
N LYS A 252 13.48 1.96 4.46
CA LYS A 252 12.45 1.08 3.88
C LYS A 252 11.70 0.24 4.92
N ALA A 253 12.25 0.05 6.11
CA ALA A 253 11.55 -0.57 7.23
C ALA A 253 10.85 0.52 8.05
N LYS A 254 9.52 0.44 8.13
CA LYS A 254 8.67 1.39 8.86
C LYS A 254 7.89 0.67 9.95
N THR A 255 7.72 1.31 11.11
CA THR A 255 6.72 0.93 12.10
C THR A 255 5.52 1.84 12.01
N LYS A 256 4.34 1.30 12.25
CA LYS A 256 3.09 2.04 12.26
C LYS A 256 2.46 1.98 13.65
N TYR A 257 1.94 3.12 14.10
CA TYR A 257 1.14 3.26 15.30
C TYR A 257 -0.23 3.82 14.94
N ILE A 258 -1.27 3.06 15.22
CA ILE A 258 -2.65 3.51 15.14
C ILE A 258 -3.08 3.90 16.54
N ILE A 259 -3.40 5.18 16.76
CA ILE A 259 -3.96 5.66 18.02
C ILE A 259 -5.38 5.10 18.12
N ILE A 260 -5.62 4.31 19.16
CA ILE A 260 -6.93 3.70 19.48
C ILE A 260 -7.38 4.27 20.79
N PRO A 261 -8.30 5.26 20.78
CA PRO A 261 -8.76 5.94 21.98
C PRO A 261 -9.30 4.98 23.03
N GLY A 262 -8.87 5.17 24.28
CA GLY A 262 -9.19 4.32 25.43
C GLY A 262 -8.34 3.03 25.53
N ILE A 263 -7.33 2.85 24.67
CA ILE A 263 -6.47 1.65 24.70
C ILE A 263 -4.98 2.01 24.73
N ASN A 264 -4.48 2.73 23.71
CA ASN A 264 -3.09 3.09 23.58
C ASN A 264 -2.87 4.60 23.37
N ASP A 265 -3.88 5.40 23.68
CA ASP A 265 -3.89 6.87 23.57
C ASP A 265 -3.26 7.55 24.78
N ASN A 266 -2.13 7.02 25.26
CA ASN A 266 -1.34 7.66 26.32
C ASN A 266 0.07 8.00 25.83
N MET A 267 0.54 9.17 26.27
CA MET A 267 1.79 9.77 25.81
C MET A 267 3.04 8.94 26.15
N GLU A 268 3.04 8.26 27.32
CA GLU A 268 4.20 7.48 27.75
C GLU A 268 4.41 6.25 26.85
N GLU A 269 3.34 5.50 26.57
CA GLU A 269 3.42 4.34 25.66
C GLU A 269 3.78 4.76 24.25
N TYR A 270 3.21 5.86 23.78
CA TYR A 270 3.47 6.41 22.45
C TYR A 270 4.92 6.87 22.30
N LYS A 271 5.44 7.62 23.27
CA LYS A 271 6.84 8.03 23.31
C LYS A 271 7.78 6.82 23.31
N ARG A 272 7.50 5.83 24.15
CA ARG A 272 8.30 4.60 24.24
C ARG A 272 8.30 3.82 22.92
N TRP A 273 7.19 3.78 22.19
CA TRP A 273 7.16 3.17 20.86
C TRP A 273 8.12 3.87 19.88
N LEU A 274 8.19 5.20 19.90
CA LEU A 274 9.14 5.96 19.08
C LEU A 274 10.59 5.64 19.47
N ASP A 275 10.91 5.62 20.78
CA ASP A 275 12.23 5.26 21.30
C ASP A 275 12.62 3.84 20.82
N MET A 276 11.77 2.85 21.04
CA MET A 276 11.99 1.45 20.64
C MET A 276 12.14 1.29 19.12
N SER A 277 11.37 2.03 18.33
CA SER A 277 11.49 2.03 16.87
C SER A 277 12.85 2.57 16.45
N PHE A 278 13.29 3.68 17.04
CA PHE A 278 14.60 4.27 16.75
C PHE A 278 15.75 3.35 17.17
N GLU A 279 15.70 2.75 18.37
CA GLU A 279 16.65 1.76 18.87
C GLU A 279 16.72 0.49 18.01
N ALA A 280 15.58 0.08 17.44
CA ALA A 280 15.53 -1.04 16.50
C ALA A 280 16.15 -0.73 15.12
N GLY A 281 16.61 0.51 14.88
CA GLY A 281 17.19 0.93 13.62
C GLY A 281 16.17 1.49 12.61
N VAL A 282 14.90 1.59 12.99
CA VAL A 282 13.87 2.23 12.17
C VAL A 282 14.11 3.75 12.12
N ARG A 283 13.97 4.35 10.96
CA ARG A 283 14.15 5.79 10.74
C ARG A 283 12.94 6.44 10.04
N SER A 284 11.89 5.66 9.86
CA SER A 284 10.65 6.11 9.24
C SER A 284 9.46 5.50 9.98
N VAL A 285 8.50 6.32 10.35
CA VAL A 285 7.32 5.90 11.12
C VAL A 285 6.04 6.40 10.46
N ILE A 286 4.95 5.70 10.73
CA ILE A 286 3.62 6.04 10.27
C ILE A 286 2.71 6.18 11.49
N ILE A 287 1.95 7.27 11.53
CA ILE A 287 1.00 7.58 12.60
C ILE A 287 -0.40 7.71 11.98
N ASP A 288 -1.39 7.09 12.61
CA ASP A 288 -2.79 7.17 12.17
C ASP A 288 -3.72 7.13 13.39
N ILE A 289 -5.00 7.42 13.17
CA ILE A 289 -6.06 7.24 14.16
C ILE A 289 -6.93 6.06 13.72
N GLU A 290 -7.49 5.32 14.68
CA GLU A 290 -8.37 4.20 14.38
C GLU A 290 -9.59 4.66 13.57
N GLY A 291 -9.86 3.93 12.47
CA GLY A 291 -10.79 4.41 11.45
C GLY A 291 -12.25 4.43 11.85
N GLY A 292 -12.72 3.41 12.56
CA GLY A 292 -14.10 3.32 13.03
C GLY A 292 -14.41 4.40 14.06
N TRP A 293 -13.48 4.57 15.00
CA TRP A 293 -13.59 5.63 16.00
C TRP A 293 -13.56 7.01 15.36
N TYR A 294 -12.60 7.26 14.45
CA TYR A 294 -12.47 8.55 13.76
C TYR A 294 -13.74 8.93 13.01
N CYS A 295 -14.34 8.01 12.25
CA CYS A 295 -15.58 8.28 11.51
C CYS A 295 -16.74 8.71 12.41
N GLY A 296 -16.80 8.18 13.63
CA GLY A 296 -17.82 8.56 14.62
C GLY A 296 -17.53 9.85 15.41
N HIS A 297 -16.27 10.30 15.45
CA HIS A 297 -15.81 11.36 16.35
C HIS A 297 -15.06 12.51 15.66
N LYS A 298 -14.97 12.53 14.35
CA LYS A 298 -14.15 13.50 13.59
C LYS A 298 -14.46 14.98 13.91
N ASN A 299 -15.68 15.29 14.35
CA ASN A 299 -16.10 16.65 14.75
C ASN A 299 -15.88 16.94 16.24
N ASN A 300 -15.40 15.98 17.02
CA ASN A 300 -15.18 16.11 18.46
C ASN A 300 -14.01 15.21 18.91
N ILE A 301 -12.83 15.46 18.34
CA ILE A 301 -11.62 14.74 18.70
C ILE A 301 -11.07 15.33 20.01
N PRO A 302 -10.79 14.51 21.05
CA PRO A 302 -10.23 15.00 22.30
C PRO A 302 -8.86 15.65 22.10
N GLU A 303 -8.58 16.71 22.88
CA GLU A 303 -7.34 17.50 22.78
C GLU A 303 -6.08 16.64 22.92
N HIS A 304 -6.07 15.67 23.84
CA HIS A 304 -4.90 14.79 24.02
C HIS A 304 -4.50 13.99 22.77
N ILE A 305 -5.44 13.71 21.84
CA ILE A 305 -5.11 13.07 20.54
C ILE A 305 -4.33 14.03 19.65
N PHE A 306 -4.69 15.30 19.63
CA PHE A 306 -3.93 16.33 18.91
C PHE A 306 -2.55 16.54 19.51
N GLU A 307 -2.47 16.59 20.85
CA GLU A 307 -1.19 16.66 21.58
C GLU A 307 -0.29 15.46 21.22
N MET A 308 -0.84 14.25 21.10
CA MET A 308 -0.07 13.07 20.64
C MET A 308 0.42 13.21 19.21
N LEU A 309 -0.40 13.71 18.27
CA LEU A 309 0.01 13.90 16.88
C LEU A 309 1.14 14.92 16.76
N ASP A 310 1.00 16.08 17.42
CA ASP A 310 2.02 17.15 17.42
C ASP A 310 3.31 16.70 18.09
N PHE A 311 3.19 16.04 19.27
CA PHE A 311 4.33 15.47 19.98
C PHE A 311 5.05 14.41 19.11
N GLY A 312 4.29 13.50 18.49
CA GLY A 312 4.86 12.41 17.69
C GLY A 312 5.74 12.92 16.56
N GLN A 313 5.33 13.97 15.85
CA GLN A 313 6.13 14.59 14.82
C GLN A 313 7.42 15.19 15.38
N SER A 314 7.30 16.11 16.34
CA SER A 314 8.43 16.83 16.91
C SER A 314 9.42 15.92 17.63
N TYR A 315 8.91 14.93 18.37
CA TYR A 315 9.76 13.98 19.09
C TYR A 315 10.51 13.02 18.16
N ALA A 316 9.83 12.48 17.14
CA ALA A 316 10.49 11.64 16.15
C ALA A 316 11.59 12.38 15.39
N GLU A 317 11.37 13.66 15.04
CA GLU A 317 12.41 14.53 14.47
C GLU A 317 13.59 14.71 15.42
N SER A 318 13.33 14.93 16.71
CA SER A 318 14.38 15.12 17.75
C SER A 318 15.23 13.85 17.93
N LEU A 319 14.66 12.66 17.76
CA LEU A 319 15.37 11.39 17.73
C LEU A 319 16.23 11.21 16.47
N GLY A 320 16.02 12.02 15.43
CA GLY A 320 16.70 11.92 14.15
C GLY A 320 16.02 10.97 13.16
N MET A 321 14.74 10.67 13.34
CA MET A 321 13.94 10.00 12.31
C MET A 321 13.85 10.87 11.07
N LYS A 322 13.75 10.27 9.89
CA LYS A 322 13.93 10.94 8.59
C LYS A 322 12.64 11.09 7.79
N ASP A 323 11.64 10.26 8.13
CA ASP A 323 10.37 10.27 7.42
C ASP A 323 9.25 9.93 8.42
N ILE A 324 8.38 10.90 8.65
CA ILE A 324 7.25 10.80 9.58
C ILE A 324 6.00 11.00 8.75
N GLU A 325 5.28 9.91 8.49
CA GLU A 325 4.12 9.88 7.62
C GLU A 325 2.84 9.91 8.46
N LEU A 326 2.08 10.97 8.37
CA LEU A 326 0.71 10.99 8.89
C LEU A 326 -0.22 10.37 7.85
N TYR A 327 -0.93 9.31 8.21
CA TYR A 327 -1.94 8.72 7.34
C TYR A 327 -3.20 9.58 7.32
N ASP A 328 -4.10 9.24 6.40
CA ASP A 328 -5.23 10.07 5.99
C ASP A 328 -6.03 10.63 7.16
N ARG A 329 -6.32 9.83 8.21
CA ARG A 329 -7.15 10.27 9.34
C ARG A 329 -6.40 11.19 10.30
N ALA A 330 -5.14 10.89 10.57
CA ALA A 330 -4.30 11.75 11.41
C ALA A 330 -4.10 13.11 10.74
N ARG A 331 -3.85 13.13 9.43
CA ARG A 331 -3.71 14.35 8.63
C ARG A 331 -5.01 15.14 8.57
N ASP A 332 -6.14 14.46 8.28
CA ASP A 332 -7.47 15.05 8.20
C ASP A 332 -7.88 15.67 9.53
N ALA A 333 -7.56 15.02 10.66
CA ALA A 333 -7.80 15.55 12.00
C ALA A 333 -7.08 16.88 12.22
N LEU A 334 -5.78 16.98 11.88
CA LEU A 334 -5.02 18.21 12.03
C LEU A 334 -5.55 19.33 11.13
N VAL A 335 -5.90 19.03 9.89
CA VAL A 335 -6.51 20.00 8.96
C VAL A 335 -7.82 20.55 9.54
N HIS A 336 -8.70 19.69 10.05
CA HIS A 336 -9.95 20.12 10.65
C HIS A 336 -9.74 20.99 11.92
N ARG A 337 -8.76 20.67 12.77
CA ARG A 337 -8.40 21.53 13.92
C ARG A 337 -8.03 22.93 13.47
N ASP A 338 -7.14 23.03 12.47
CA ASP A 338 -6.63 24.30 11.97
C ASP A 338 -7.72 25.15 11.28
N GLU A 339 -8.75 24.52 10.71
CA GLU A 339 -9.90 25.22 10.13
C GLU A 339 -10.87 25.75 11.21
N GLN A 340 -11.01 25.07 12.34
CA GLN A 340 -11.86 25.50 13.47
C GLN A 340 -11.23 26.63 14.30
N THR A 341 -9.93 26.81 14.22
CA THR A 341 -9.18 27.87 14.96
C THR A 341 -9.00 29.16 14.16
N LYS A 342 -9.44 29.18 12.91
CA LYS A 342 -9.47 30.39 12.04
C LYS A 342 -10.84 31.03 12.01
#